data_4fc97361b62cf1dee8b08071e7b436ba
#
_entry.id   4fc97361b62cf1dee8b08071e7b436ba
#
_cell.length_a   1.000
_cell.length_b   1.000
_cell.length_c   1.000
_cell.angle_alpha   90.00
_cell.angle_beta   90.00
_cell.angle_gamma   90.00
#
_symmetry.space_group_name_H-M   'P 1'
#
loop_
_entity.id
_entity.type
_entity.pdbx_description
1 polymer ?
#
loop_
_entity_poly.entity_id
_entity_poly.type
_entity_poly.pdbx_seq_one_letter_code
_entity_poly.pdbx_strand_id
1 'polypeptide(L)'
;LGDVYKRQLVFHGQDPGEMLRLGIRFGKALQLINILRDIPSDLNIGRCYIPSVRLASLDMKVSDLKSEESMEKFRPLYNEYLDLACEYLDCAGDYISLIPRQHRRLRISCMLPVIIGWRTIRLMRRQNVLDQDKDVKIDRKQVVSILLKTRVASRFSNYESRLMRSERDLAQ
;
A
#
# COMPACT_ATOMS: atom_id res chain seq x y z
N LEU A 1 24.61 0.10 -5.16
CA LEU A 1 23.46 -0.77 -4.81
C LEU A 1 22.32 -0.69 -5.83
N GLY A 2 22.03 0.49 -6.43
CA GLY A 2 20.95 0.66 -7.42
C GLY A 2 21.11 -0.16 -8.71
N ASP A 3 22.31 -0.34 -9.20
CA ASP A 3 22.56 -1.04 -10.47
C ASP A 3 22.46 -2.56 -10.39
N VAL A 4 22.76 -3.14 -9.23
CA VAL A 4 22.63 -4.59 -9.01
C VAL A 4 21.14 -4.97 -8.97
N TYR A 5 20.30 -4.18 -8.30
CA TYR A 5 18.84 -4.40 -8.28
C TYR A 5 18.21 -4.21 -9.64
N LYS A 6 18.64 -3.22 -10.44
CA LYS A 6 18.13 -3.00 -11.79
C LYS A 6 18.42 -4.19 -12.72
N ARG A 7 19.59 -4.82 -12.62
CA ARG A 7 19.97 -5.98 -13.44
C ARG A 7 19.23 -7.27 -13.04
N GLN A 8 18.84 -7.43 -11.77
CA GLN A 8 18.16 -8.62 -11.27
C GLN A 8 16.67 -8.65 -11.61
N LEU A 9 16.06 -7.50 -11.92
CA LEU A 9 14.63 -7.39 -12.21
C LEU A 9 14.31 -7.37 -13.70
N VAL A 10 15.32 -7.32 -14.58
CA VAL A 10 15.10 -7.35 -16.04
C VAL A 10 15.10 -8.81 -16.50
N PHE A 11 13.92 -9.31 -16.83
CA PHE A 11 13.76 -10.61 -17.46
C PHE A 11 13.91 -10.48 -18.98
N HIS A 12 14.52 -11.48 -19.63
CA HIS A 12 14.64 -11.49 -21.09
C HIS A 12 13.27 -11.34 -21.75
N GLY A 13 13.15 -10.35 -22.65
CA GLY A 13 11.93 -10.05 -23.42
C GLY A 13 10.96 -9.07 -22.74
N GLN A 14 11.28 -8.51 -21.56
CA GLN A 14 10.49 -7.46 -20.93
C GLN A 14 11.12 -6.08 -21.20
N ASP A 15 10.28 -5.03 -21.24
CA ASP A 15 10.75 -3.65 -21.29
C ASP A 15 11.24 -3.20 -19.91
N PRO A 16 12.55 -2.94 -19.76
CA PRO A 16 13.11 -2.49 -18.48
C PRO A 16 12.53 -1.16 -18.02
N GLY A 17 12.18 -0.28 -18.96
CA GLY A 17 11.61 1.04 -18.67
C GLY A 17 10.22 0.92 -18.05
N GLU A 18 9.37 0.09 -18.62
CA GLU A 18 8.04 -0.15 -18.10
C GLU A 18 8.08 -0.81 -16.72
N MET A 19 8.91 -1.84 -16.55
CA MET A 19 9.07 -2.52 -15.27
C MET A 19 9.54 -1.55 -14.18
N LEU A 20 10.50 -0.66 -14.49
CA LEU A 20 10.98 0.35 -13.56
C LEU A 20 9.86 1.36 -13.20
N ARG A 21 9.11 1.84 -14.19
CA ARG A 21 8.01 2.79 -14.00
C ARG A 21 6.92 2.21 -13.08
N LEU A 22 6.50 0.99 -13.33
CA LEU A 22 5.50 0.30 -12.51
C LEU A 22 6.04 0.00 -11.11
N GLY A 23 7.31 -0.42 -11.00
CA GLY A 23 7.96 -0.67 -9.72
C GLY A 23 8.08 0.58 -8.84
N ILE A 24 8.36 1.74 -9.44
CA ILE A 24 8.39 3.03 -8.72
C ILE A 24 6.98 3.37 -8.19
N ARG A 25 5.93 3.23 -9.00
CA ARG A 25 4.55 3.49 -8.56
C ARG A 25 4.15 2.53 -7.44
N PHE A 26 4.46 1.26 -7.59
CA PHE A 26 4.20 0.26 -6.56
C PHE A 26 4.93 0.59 -5.25
N GLY A 27 6.22 0.95 -5.30
CA GLY A 27 6.97 1.38 -4.12
C GLY A 27 6.38 2.63 -3.45
N LYS A 28 5.95 3.62 -4.25
CA LYS A 28 5.25 4.82 -3.74
C LYS A 28 3.94 4.46 -3.04
N ALA A 29 3.15 3.50 -3.58
CA ALA A 29 1.93 3.04 -2.95
C ALA A 29 2.20 2.49 -1.54
N LEU A 30 3.14 1.57 -1.41
CA LEU A 30 3.48 0.97 -0.12
C LEU A 30 4.01 2.00 0.88
N GLN A 31 4.83 2.95 0.42
CA GLN A 31 5.32 4.03 1.27
C GLN A 31 4.19 4.95 1.74
N LEU A 32 3.26 5.32 0.85
CA LEU A 32 2.12 6.17 1.20
C LEU A 32 1.19 5.48 2.20
N ILE A 33 0.93 4.19 2.02
CA ILE A 33 0.14 3.38 2.98
C ILE A 33 0.80 3.41 4.37
N ASN A 34 2.14 3.25 4.44
CA ASN A 34 2.85 3.32 5.72
C ASN A 34 2.75 4.72 6.34
N ILE A 35 2.98 5.79 5.56
CA ILE A 35 2.85 7.17 6.03
C ILE A 35 1.46 7.44 6.62
N LEU A 36 0.42 7.01 5.92
CA LEU A 36 -0.96 7.24 6.35
C LEU A 36 -1.34 6.43 7.58
N ARG A 37 -0.83 5.21 7.71
CA ARG A 37 -1.06 4.34 8.86
C ARG A 37 -0.32 4.82 10.11
N ASP A 38 0.90 5.27 9.94
CA ASP A 38 1.84 5.49 11.03
C ASP A 38 1.86 6.97 11.50
N ILE A 39 0.88 7.81 11.08
CA ILE A 39 0.78 9.23 11.48
C ILE A 39 0.98 9.44 12.99
N PRO A 40 0.29 8.72 13.91
CA PRO A 40 0.48 8.97 15.34
C PRO A 40 1.89 8.65 15.83
N SER A 41 2.47 7.53 15.40
CA SER A 41 3.81 7.13 15.80
C SER A 41 4.89 8.07 15.24
N ASP A 42 4.72 8.56 14.01
CA ASP A 42 5.63 9.52 13.39
C ASP A 42 5.57 10.89 14.10
N LEU A 43 4.37 11.34 14.48
CA LEU A 43 4.20 12.58 15.25
C LEU A 43 4.85 12.50 16.64
N ASN A 44 4.86 11.33 17.27
CA ASN A 44 5.50 11.13 18.56
C ASN A 44 7.03 11.28 18.51
N ILE A 45 7.64 11.02 17.34
CA ILE A 45 9.07 11.24 17.09
C ILE A 45 9.35 12.56 16.34
N GLY A 46 8.37 13.46 16.29
CA GLY A 46 8.50 14.79 15.68
C GLY A 46 8.46 14.80 14.16
N ARG A 47 7.97 13.75 13.51
CA ARG A 47 7.87 13.66 12.06
C ARG A 47 6.42 13.82 11.58
N CYS A 48 6.23 14.61 10.53
CA CYS A 48 4.95 14.73 9.82
C CYS A 48 5.22 14.73 8.32
N TYR A 49 4.62 13.79 7.62
CA TYR A 49 4.73 13.68 6.15
C TYR A 49 3.55 14.30 5.41
N ILE A 50 2.51 14.75 6.13
CA ILE A 50 1.40 15.47 5.53
C ILE A 50 1.86 16.93 5.28
N PRO A 51 1.79 17.44 4.04
CA PRO A 51 2.22 18.79 3.73
C PRO A 51 1.44 19.84 4.53
N SER A 52 2.16 20.75 5.20
CA SER A 52 1.54 21.78 6.03
C SER A 52 0.57 22.69 5.26
N VAL A 53 0.86 22.93 3.98
CA VAL A 53 -0.04 23.70 3.08
C VAL A 53 -1.39 22.99 2.90
N ARG A 54 -1.39 21.66 2.83
CA ARG A 54 -2.63 20.87 2.73
C ARG A 54 -3.42 20.86 4.04
N LEU A 55 -2.74 20.84 5.18
CA LEU A 55 -3.40 21.01 6.47
C LEU A 55 -3.98 22.42 6.64
N ALA A 56 -3.21 23.45 6.24
CA ALA A 56 -3.67 24.84 6.30
C ALA A 56 -4.93 25.08 5.45
N SER A 57 -5.10 24.39 4.32
CA SER A 57 -6.32 24.48 3.51
C SER A 57 -7.58 23.96 4.23
N LEU A 58 -7.39 23.23 5.33
CA LEU A 58 -8.44 22.78 6.24
C LEU A 58 -8.45 23.57 7.55
N ASP A 59 -7.76 24.73 7.63
CA ASP A 59 -7.54 25.45 8.90
C ASP A 59 -7.03 24.52 10.01
N MET A 60 -6.06 23.66 9.68
CA MET A 60 -5.43 22.72 10.60
C MET A 60 -3.92 22.93 10.66
N LYS A 61 -3.37 22.60 11.81
CA LYS A 61 -1.91 22.56 12.06
C LYS A 61 -1.47 21.11 12.29
N VAL A 62 -0.17 20.85 12.19
CA VAL A 62 0.39 19.52 12.49
C VAL A 62 0.07 19.08 13.92
N SER A 63 0.02 20.01 14.88
CA SER A 63 -0.36 19.72 16.27
C SER A 63 -1.74 19.10 16.43
N ASP A 64 -2.67 19.47 15.55
CA ASP A 64 -4.06 19.04 15.63
C ASP A 64 -4.22 17.55 15.31
N LEU A 65 -3.30 16.99 14.50
CA LEU A 65 -3.27 15.56 14.19
C LEU A 65 -2.92 14.67 15.38
N LYS A 66 -2.56 15.25 16.53
CA LYS A 66 -2.34 14.50 17.78
C LYS A 66 -3.63 14.20 18.54
N SER A 67 -4.74 14.85 18.17
CA SER A 67 -6.06 14.60 18.77
C SER A 67 -6.91 13.74 17.81
N GLU A 68 -7.51 12.67 18.36
CA GLU A 68 -8.42 11.82 17.59
C GLU A 68 -9.67 12.54 17.09
N GLU A 69 -10.11 13.58 17.81
CA GLU A 69 -11.26 14.42 17.48
C GLU A 69 -11.04 15.18 16.17
N SER A 70 -9.78 15.50 15.84
CA SER A 70 -9.40 16.18 14.60
C SER A 70 -9.64 15.33 13.34
N MET A 71 -9.88 14.04 13.51
CA MET A 71 -10.08 13.13 12.38
C MET A 71 -11.29 13.49 11.53
N GLU A 72 -12.36 14.01 12.11
CA GLU A 72 -13.54 14.44 11.35
C GLU A 72 -13.17 15.51 10.32
N LYS A 73 -12.43 16.53 10.76
CA LYS A 73 -11.94 17.62 9.91
C LYS A 73 -10.88 17.17 8.91
N PHE A 74 -10.02 16.24 9.32
CA PHE A 74 -8.93 15.69 8.52
C PHE A 74 -9.40 14.65 7.50
N ARG A 75 -10.50 13.94 7.75
CA ARG A 75 -10.99 12.81 6.97
C ARG A 75 -11.07 13.05 5.45
N PRO A 76 -11.56 14.20 4.95
CA PRO A 76 -11.60 14.43 3.50
C PRO A 76 -10.21 14.38 2.86
N LEU A 77 -9.22 15.09 3.41
CA LEU A 77 -7.84 15.08 2.94
C LEU A 77 -7.18 13.71 3.10
N TYR A 78 -7.47 13.03 4.19
CA TYR A 78 -6.98 11.68 4.43
C TYR A 78 -7.47 10.69 3.37
N ASN A 79 -8.76 10.78 3.00
CA ASN A 79 -9.35 9.96 1.95
C ASN A 79 -8.74 10.25 0.57
N GLU A 80 -8.45 11.51 0.24
CA GLU A 80 -7.74 11.85 -1.00
C GLU A 80 -6.37 11.13 -1.09
N TYR A 81 -5.63 11.05 0.02
CA TYR A 81 -4.35 10.32 0.04
C TYR A 81 -4.55 8.81 -0.02
N LEU A 82 -5.62 8.27 0.57
CA LEU A 82 -5.98 6.86 0.43
C LEU A 82 -6.34 6.52 -1.02
N ASP A 83 -7.08 7.41 -1.71
CA ASP A 83 -7.42 7.24 -3.12
C ASP A 83 -6.16 7.27 -4.00
N LEU A 84 -5.23 8.19 -3.72
CA LEU A 84 -3.92 8.22 -4.38
C LEU A 84 -3.11 6.94 -4.13
N ALA A 85 -3.15 6.40 -2.90
CA ALA A 85 -2.51 5.13 -2.58
C ALA A 85 -3.13 3.97 -3.36
N CYS A 86 -4.47 3.96 -3.51
CA CYS A 86 -5.19 3.01 -4.36
C CYS A 86 -4.74 3.11 -5.82
N GLU A 87 -4.72 4.33 -6.39
CA GLU A 87 -4.29 4.56 -7.77
C GLU A 87 -2.87 4.04 -8.03
N TYR A 88 -1.94 4.28 -7.09
CA TYR A 88 -0.59 3.78 -7.21
C TYR A 88 -0.51 2.26 -7.03
N LEU A 89 -1.32 1.68 -6.15
CA LEU A 89 -1.33 0.23 -5.90
C LEU A 89 -1.97 -0.56 -7.04
N ASP A 90 -2.86 0.05 -7.82
CA ASP A 90 -3.50 -0.56 -9.00
C ASP A 90 -2.48 -1.06 -10.02
N CYS A 91 -1.35 -0.35 -10.19
CA CYS A 91 -0.31 -0.76 -11.12
C CYS A 91 0.47 -2.02 -10.67
N ALA A 92 0.29 -2.47 -9.42
CA ALA A 92 1.03 -3.62 -8.91
C ALA A 92 0.63 -4.92 -9.61
N GLY A 93 -0.61 -5.04 -10.08
CA GLY A 93 -1.07 -6.17 -10.91
C GLY A 93 -0.28 -6.26 -12.22
N ASP A 94 -0.11 -5.13 -12.90
CA ASP A 94 0.66 -5.04 -14.14
C ASP A 94 2.14 -5.35 -13.88
N TYR A 95 2.73 -4.77 -12.82
CA TYR A 95 4.10 -5.08 -12.40
C TYR A 95 4.31 -6.58 -12.18
N ILE A 96 3.39 -7.24 -11.45
CA ILE A 96 3.48 -8.68 -11.18
C ILE A 96 3.30 -9.49 -12.49
N SER A 97 2.50 -9.02 -13.44
CA SER A 97 2.30 -9.68 -14.73
C SER A 97 3.57 -9.74 -15.57
N LEU A 98 4.44 -8.74 -15.46
CA LEU A 98 5.76 -8.70 -16.10
C LEU A 98 6.74 -9.74 -15.53
N ILE A 99 6.50 -10.26 -14.33
CA ILE A 99 7.37 -11.27 -13.72
C ILE A 99 7.01 -12.64 -14.33
N PRO A 100 7.95 -13.34 -15.02
CA PRO A 100 7.67 -14.62 -15.62
C PRO A 100 7.17 -15.66 -14.60
N ARG A 101 6.22 -16.51 -15.03
CA ARG A 101 5.53 -17.46 -14.15
C ARG A 101 6.44 -18.46 -13.46
N GLN A 102 7.57 -18.80 -14.08
CA GLN A 102 8.58 -19.66 -13.49
C GLN A 102 9.18 -19.08 -12.19
N HIS A 103 9.17 -17.74 -12.04
CA HIS A 103 9.67 -17.06 -10.84
C HIS A 103 8.56 -16.91 -9.75
N ARG A 104 7.89 -18.02 -9.44
CA ARG A 104 6.74 -18.05 -8.52
C ARG A 104 7.02 -17.45 -7.15
N ARG A 105 8.21 -17.68 -6.58
CA ARG A 105 8.58 -17.10 -5.28
C ARG A 105 8.60 -15.58 -5.34
N LEU A 106 9.15 -15.02 -6.40
CA LEU A 106 9.19 -13.57 -6.60
C LEU A 106 7.79 -13.00 -6.80
N ARG A 107 6.93 -13.66 -7.58
CA ARG A 107 5.52 -13.26 -7.74
C ARG A 107 4.80 -13.24 -6.40
N ILE A 108 4.93 -14.26 -5.57
CA ILE A 108 4.35 -14.32 -4.22
C ILE A 108 4.87 -13.19 -3.35
N SER A 109 6.19 -12.91 -3.38
CA SER A 109 6.79 -11.82 -2.61
C SER A 109 6.26 -10.44 -3.00
N CYS A 110 5.86 -10.25 -4.27
CA CYS A 110 5.22 -9.01 -4.73
C CYS A 110 3.72 -8.98 -4.42
N MET A 111 3.00 -10.10 -4.57
CA MET A 111 1.56 -10.18 -4.29
C MET A 111 1.22 -9.95 -2.81
N LEU A 112 2.05 -10.46 -1.91
CA LEU A 112 1.80 -10.40 -0.48
C LEU A 112 1.66 -8.95 0.03
N PRO A 113 2.62 -8.03 -0.20
CA PRO A 113 2.48 -6.65 0.22
C PRO A 113 1.33 -5.90 -0.47
N VAL A 114 0.96 -6.28 -1.69
CA VAL A 114 -0.19 -5.68 -2.40
C VAL A 114 -1.49 -6.01 -1.68
N ILE A 115 -1.73 -7.28 -1.37
CA ILE A 115 -2.95 -7.72 -0.68
C ILE A 115 -3.00 -7.15 0.74
N ILE A 116 -1.86 -7.12 1.44
CA ILE A 116 -1.75 -6.47 2.74
C ILE A 116 -2.08 -4.97 2.60
N GLY A 117 -1.56 -4.30 1.58
CA GLY A 117 -1.83 -2.90 1.28
C GLY A 117 -3.33 -2.62 1.10
N TRP A 118 -4.02 -3.39 0.26
CA TRP A 118 -5.46 -3.25 0.07
C TRP A 118 -6.25 -3.40 1.38
N ARG A 119 -5.92 -4.42 2.17
CA ARG A 119 -6.58 -4.63 3.46
C ARG A 119 -6.28 -3.52 4.47
N THR A 120 -5.05 -3.00 4.47
CA THR A 120 -4.68 -1.87 5.33
C THR A 120 -5.45 -0.61 4.95
N ILE A 121 -5.55 -0.29 3.65
CA ILE A 121 -6.35 0.84 3.15
C ILE A 121 -7.82 0.70 3.61
N ARG A 122 -8.40 -0.48 3.45
CA ARG A 122 -9.78 -0.75 3.91
C ARG A 122 -9.96 -0.52 5.42
N LEU A 123 -8.98 -0.90 6.24
CA LEU A 123 -9.01 -0.64 7.68
C LEU A 123 -8.92 0.87 7.96
N MET A 124 -8.00 1.56 7.31
CA MET A 124 -7.79 3.01 7.43
C MET A 124 -9.02 3.84 7.02
N ARG A 125 -9.81 3.37 6.04
CA ARG A 125 -11.06 4.01 5.66
C ARG A 125 -12.12 3.92 6.76
N ARG A 126 -12.11 2.83 7.53
CA ARG A 126 -13.16 2.51 8.53
C ARG A 126 -12.80 2.95 9.94
N GLN A 127 -11.52 3.11 10.23
CA GLN A 127 -11.03 3.41 11.55
C GLN A 127 -10.53 4.86 11.65
N ASN A 128 -10.47 5.36 12.87
CA ASN A 128 -9.77 6.61 13.15
C ASN A 128 -8.29 6.31 13.32
N VAL A 129 -7.47 6.71 12.35
CA VAL A 129 -6.02 6.49 12.42
C VAL A 129 -5.34 7.34 13.49
N LEU A 130 -5.95 8.47 13.90
CA LEU A 130 -5.41 9.35 14.94
C LEU A 130 -5.69 8.83 16.35
N ASP A 131 -6.53 7.80 16.52
CA ASP A 131 -6.75 7.10 17.78
C ASP A 131 -5.49 6.33 18.16
N GLN A 132 -4.80 6.83 19.19
CA GLN A 132 -3.50 6.25 19.63
C GLN A 132 -3.68 4.93 20.38
N ASP A 133 -4.87 4.62 20.84
CA ASP A 133 -5.19 3.38 21.56
C ASP A 133 -5.48 2.22 20.59
N LYS A 134 -5.67 2.50 19.31
CA LYS A 134 -6.00 1.52 18.27
C LYS A 134 -4.93 1.45 17.18
N ASP A 135 -4.26 0.34 17.14
CA ASP A 135 -3.35 0.02 16.04
C ASP A 135 -4.12 -0.40 14.77
N VAL A 136 -3.95 0.34 13.68
CA VAL A 136 -4.44 -0.06 12.35
C VAL A 136 -3.51 -1.11 11.77
N LYS A 137 -3.65 -2.35 12.23
CA LYS A 137 -2.80 -3.48 11.82
C LYS A 137 -3.62 -4.68 11.37
N ILE A 138 -3.11 -5.38 10.36
CA ILE A 138 -3.63 -6.67 9.96
C ILE A 138 -3.15 -7.73 10.95
N ASP A 139 -4.07 -8.54 11.50
CA ASP A 139 -3.77 -9.63 12.42
C ASP A 139 -2.84 -10.68 11.76
N ARG A 140 -1.95 -11.26 12.58
CA ARG A 140 -1.01 -12.32 12.14
C ARG A 140 -1.73 -13.50 11.49
N LYS A 141 -2.90 -13.89 11.99
CA LYS A 141 -3.73 -14.96 11.38
C LYS A 141 -4.17 -14.60 9.96
N GLN A 142 -4.53 -13.34 9.75
CA GLN A 142 -4.89 -12.84 8.42
C GLN A 142 -3.67 -12.84 7.49
N VAL A 143 -2.49 -12.43 7.95
CA VAL A 143 -1.24 -12.47 7.17
C VAL A 143 -0.92 -13.90 6.74
N VAL A 144 -1.02 -14.88 7.64
CA VAL A 144 -0.82 -16.31 7.32
C VAL A 144 -1.84 -16.78 6.29
N SER A 145 -3.10 -16.41 6.45
CA SER A 145 -4.17 -16.74 5.48
C SER A 145 -3.88 -16.14 4.09
N ILE A 146 -3.42 -14.88 4.03
CA ILE A 146 -3.03 -14.23 2.78
C ILE A 146 -1.87 -14.99 2.14
N LEU A 147 -0.85 -15.36 2.90
CA LEU A 147 0.31 -16.11 2.41
C LEU A 147 -0.11 -17.47 1.81
N LEU A 148 -1.00 -18.19 2.46
CA LEU A 148 -1.51 -19.46 1.94
C LEU A 148 -2.31 -19.25 0.65
N LYS A 149 -3.21 -18.26 0.61
CA LYS A 149 -3.98 -17.91 -0.59
C LYS A 149 -3.08 -17.50 -1.75
N THR A 150 -2.06 -16.68 -1.52
CA THR A 150 -1.10 -16.26 -2.57
C THR A 150 -0.27 -17.44 -3.08
N ARG A 151 0.14 -18.37 -2.22
CA ARG A 151 0.84 -19.61 -2.65
C ARG A 151 -0.02 -20.46 -3.58
N VAL A 152 -1.31 -20.60 -3.29
CA VAL A 152 -2.25 -21.33 -4.17
C VAL A 152 -2.49 -20.54 -5.44
N ALA A 153 -2.78 -19.24 -5.32
CA ALA A 153 -3.05 -18.36 -6.45
C ALA A 153 -1.91 -18.32 -7.46
N SER A 154 -0.67 -18.30 -7.01
CA SER A 154 0.51 -18.30 -7.89
C SER A 154 0.65 -19.54 -8.80
N ARG A 155 -0.16 -20.59 -8.60
CA ARG A 155 -0.21 -21.77 -9.46
C ARG A 155 -1.17 -21.61 -10.64
N PHE A 156 -2.18 -20.76 -10.51
CA PHE A 156 -3.29 -20.62 -11.46
C PHE A 156 -3.51 -19.14 -11.79
N SER A 157 -3.32 -18.73 -13.06
CA SER A 157 -3.43 -17.32 -13.45
C SER A 157 -4.80 -16.70 -13.20
N ASN A 158 -5.85 -17.48 -13.49
CA ASN A 158 -7.22 -16.99 -13.29
C ASN A 158 -7.53 -16.74 -11.82
N TYR A 159 -6.95 -17.56 -10.92
CA TYR A 159 -7.14 -17.40 -9.50
C TYR A 159 -6.31 -16.24 -8.94
N GLU A 160 -5.08 -16.03 -9.45
CA GLU A 160 -4.23 -14.89 -9.10
C GLU A 160 -4.95 -13.55 -9.42
N SER A 161 -5.43 -13.41 -10.66
CA SER A 161 -6.14 -12.20 -11.10
C SER A 161 -7.45 -11.97 -10.33
N ARG A 162 -8.17 -13.05 -10.01
CA ARG A 162 -9.39 -12.98 -9.19
C ARG A 162 -9.09 -12.54 -7.76
N LEU A 163 -8.04 -13.09 -7.14
CA LEU A 163 -7.65 -12.75 -5.77
C LEU A 163 -7.26 -11.26 -5.69
N MET A 164 -6.42 -10.80 -6.62
CA MET A 164 -5.99 -9.40 -6.67
C MET A 164 -7.17 -8.44 -6.85
N ARG A 165 -8.08 -8.75 -7.78
CA ARG A 165 -9.28 -7.95 -8.04
C ARG A 165 -10.22 -7.93 -6.83
N SER A 166 -10.50 -9.09 -6.24
CA SER A 166 -11.38 -9.17 -5.06
C SER A 166 -10.88 -8.34 -3.87
N GLU A 167 -9.58 -8.36 -3.60
CA GLU A 167 -9.02 -7.58 -2.48
C GLU A 167 -8.99 -6.06 -2.79
N ARG A 168 -8.81 -5.70 -4.06
CA ARG A 168 -8.92 -4.32 -4.55
C ARG A 168 -10.34 -3.77 -4.38
N ASP A 169 -11.34 -4.50 -4.92
CA ASP A 169 -12.75 -4.07 -4.91
C ASP A 169 -13.30 -3.90 -3.47
N LEU A 170 -12.72 -4.62 -2.51
CA LEU A 170 -13.05 -4.47 -1.09
C LEU A 170 -12.40 -3.25 -0.42
N ALA A 171 -11.41 -2.63 -1.03
CA ALA A 171 -10.66 -1.50 -0.48
C ALA A 171 -11.15 -0.13 -1.01
N GLN A 172 -11.83 -0.14 -2.14
CA GLN A 172 -12.51 1.02 -2.73
C GLN A 172 -13.86 1.26 -2.06
#